data_b8d95850142515fa532f6c5eeb8b87a1
#
_entry.id   b8d95850142515fa532f6c5eeb8b87a1
#
_cell.length_a   1.000
_cell.length_b   1.000
_cell.length_c   1.000
_cell.angle_alpha   90.00
_cell.angle_beta   90.00
_cell.angle_gamma   90.00
#
_symmetry.space_group_name_H-M   'P 1'
#
loop_
_entity.id
_entity.type
_entity.pdbx_description
1 polymer ?
#
loop_
_entity_poly.entity_id
_entity_poly.type
_entity_poly.pdbx_seq_one_letter_code
_entity_poly.pdbx_strand_id
1 'polypeptide(L)'
;MEAIIKEVYESNFGTAYETYKEAVKKDNSIRLQDVKDYLSKRDDIQVKSKPKSYNSFVSPGANFEYEIDIMDIEAKNSTSDTRYGLVAVDNFTKIAEVIPIKNRTPESIIAGLKKIIAEMGKPKQLYSDEESSVKSAKMVEFLNRTEIKSVQTSTHAHTVERFIRTFKDNLYRRLDALKQDKKDWYRHIGPIIKKYNSTEHSTIQIKPNEAGEKRNHLWVSWHLQNNAKRNRKYPDIKPGDMVRVHIKPKIGTKAHEPKWSSTRHKVIRIDGNSYLIDYLPKKKLFLRHELLKV
;
A
#
# COMPACT_ATOMS: atom_id res chain seq x y z
N MET A 1 16.88 -31.76 20.32
CA MET A 1 16.20 -30.46 20.24
C MET A 1 15.12 -30.43 19.13
N GLU A 2 15.45 -30.48 17.81
CA GLU A 2 14.42 -30.42 16.74
C GLU A 2 13.38 -31.55 16.84
N ALA A 3 13.77 -32.77 17.19
CA ALA A 3 12.85 -33.90 17.37
C ALA A 3 11.82 -33.66 18.49
N ILE A 4 12.23 -33.05 19.59
CA ILE A 4 11.33 -32.69 20.70
C ILE A 4 10.38 -31.59 20.29
N ILE A 5 10.88 -30.52 19.56
CA ILE A 5 10.05 -29.46 19.06
C ILE A 5 9.01 -30.00 18.09
N LYS A 6 9.43 -30.91 17.20
CA LYS A 6 8.54 -31.57 16.23
C LYS A 6 7.44 -32.35 16.95
N GLU A 7 7.81 -33.22 17.87
CA GLU A 7 6.86 -34.06 18.63
C GLU A 7 5.82 -33.19 19.36
N VAL A 8 6.28 -32.16 20.07
CA VAL A 8 5.41 -31.25 20.81
C VAL A 8 4.49 -30.47 19.86
N TYR A 9 5.01 -29.96 18.77
CA TYR A 9 4.20 -29.21 17.82
C TYR A 9 3.14 -30.11 17.16
N GLU A 10 3.50 -31.31 16.73
CA GLU A 10 2.59 -32.25 16.06
C GLU A 10 1.54 -32.85 16.99
N SER A 11 1.71 -32.73 18.29
CA SER A 11 0.70 -33.17 19.27
C SER A 11 -0.50 -32.20 19.36
N ASN A 12 -0.30 -30.91 19.14
CA ASN A 12 -1.35 -29.92 19.38
C ASN A 12 -1.47 -28.81 18.29
N PHE A 13 -0.50 -28.73 17.38
CA PHE A 13 -0.42 -27.67 16.35
C PHE A 13 -0.58 -26.24 16.91
N GLY A 14 -0.06 -26.01 18.12
CA GLY A 14 -0.16 -24.76 18.85
C GLY A 14 0.70 -23.62 18.27
N THR A 15 0.64 -22.47 18.90
CA THR A 15 1.51 -21.34 18.58
C THR A 15 2.97 -21.64 18.93
N ALA A 16 3.91 -20.86 18.38
CA ALA A 16 5.34 -21.01 18.71
C ALA A 16 5.60 -20.90 20.22
N TYR A 17 4.83 -20.07 20.92
CA TYR A 17 4.98 -19.90 22.37
C TYR A 17 4.42 -21.09 23.17
N GLU A 18 3.27 -21.61 22.77
CA GLU A 18 2.70 -22.82 23.37
C GLU A 18 3.61 -24.04 23.16
N THR A 19 4.10 -24.24 21.93
CA THR A 19 5.08 -25.27 21.60
C THR A 19 6.34 -25.13 22.45
N TYR A 20 6.86 -23.91 22.61
CA TYR A 20 8.02 -23.62 23.44
C TYR A 20 7.78 -24.01 24.90
N LYS A 21 6.64 -23.60 25.49
CA LYS A 21 6.31 -23.93 26.88
C LYS A 21 6.33 -25.44 27.17
N GLU A 22 5.82 -26.24 26.25
CA GLU A 22 5.79 -27.69 26.42
C GLU A 22 7.14 -28.33 26.07
N ALA A 23 7.87 -27.81 25.06
CA ALA A 23 9.18 -28.32 24.68
C ALA A 23 10.23 -28.10 25.79
N VAL A 24 10.22 -26.94 26.46
CA VAL A 24 11.13 -26.64 27.60
C VAL A 24 10.93 -27.59 28.76
N LYS A 25 9.73 -28.12 29.00
CA LYS A 25 9.49 -29.13 30.06
C LYS A 25 10.22 -30.46 29.78
N LYS A 26 10.48 -30.77 28.49
CA LYS A 26 11.21 -31.97 28.06
C LYS A 26 12.72 -31.72 27.93
N ASP A 27 13.11 -30.52 27.55
CA ASP A 27 14.51 -30.11 27.38
C ASP A 27 14.64 -28.60 27.66
N ASN A 28 15.19 -28.26 28.82
CA ASN A 28 15.34 -26.87 29.27
C ASN A 28 16.36 -26.05 28.51
N SER A 29 17.15 -26.66 27.61
CA SER A 29 18.08 -25.98 26.74
C SER A 29 17.40 -25.32 25.52
N ILE A 30 16.13 -25.70 25.23
CA ILE A 30 15.37 -25.18 24.09
C ILE A 30 14.99 -23.73 24.35
N ARG A 31 15.27 -22.84 23.40
CA ARG A 31 14.88 -21.42 23.43
C ARG A 31 13.68 -21.19 22.52
N LEU A 32 12.91 -20.15 22.82
CA LEU A 32 11.79 -19.73 21.94
C LEU A 32 12.22 -19.45 20.50
N GLN A 33 13.46 -18.96 20.29
CA GLN A 33 13.98 -18.73 18.95
C GLN A 33 14.17 -20.04 18.18
N ASP A 34 14.65 -21.09 18.83
CA ASP A 34 14.85 -22.41 18.20
C ASP A 34 13.51 -22.99 17.71
N VAL A 35 12.44 -22.80 18.48
CA VAL A 35 11.07 -23.18 18.07
C VAL A 35 10.58 -22.34 16.89
N LYS A 36 10.79 -21.02 16.92
CA LYS A 36 10.43 -20.14 15.80
C LYS A 36 11.18 -20.50 14.52
N ASP A 37 12.46 -20.79 14.61
CA ASP A 37 13.31 -21.16 13.48
C ASP A 37 12.88 -22.51 12.89
N TYR A 38 12.56 -23.49 13.74
CA TYR A 38 12.00 -24.76 13.30
C TYR A 38 10.66 -24.58 12.59
N LEU A 39 9.72 -23.90 13.22
CA LEU A 39 8.38 -23.68 12.65
C LEU A 39 8.40 -22.89 11.36
N SER A 40 9.34 -21.94 11.21
CA SER A 40 9.47 -21.13 10.00
C SER A 40 9.83 -21.94 8.74
N LYS A 41 10.43 -23.12 8.91
CA LYS A 41 10.83 -24.04 7.82
C LYS A 41 9.71 -25.01 7.43
N ARG A 42 8.64 -25.10 8.20
CA ARG A 42 7.54 -26.04 7.94
C ARG A 42 6.62 -25.54 6.83
N ASP A 43 6.21 -26.46 5.96
CA ASP A 43 5.33 -26.16 4.82
C ASP A 43 3.95 -25.64 5.26
N ASP A 44 3.35 -26.27 6.27
CA ASP A 44 2.04 -25.91 6.81
C ASP A 44 2.01 -24.49 7.41
N ILE A 45 3.13 -24.02 7.95
CA ILE A 45 3.30 -22.65 8.46
C ILE A 45 3.61 -21.68 7.32
N GLN A 46 4.52 -22.05 6.42
CA GLN A 46 4.95 -21.20 5.31
C GLN A 46 3.79 -20.81 4.39
N VAL A 47 2.96 -21.77 3.99
CA VAL A 47 1.84 -21.53 3.07
C VAL A 47 0.77 -20.59 3.65
N LYS A 48 0.66 -20.50 4.98
CA LYS A 48 -0.28 -19.62 5.69
C LYS A 48 0.36 -18.33 6.19
N SER A 49 1.68 -18.18 6.09
CA SER A 49 2.38 -16.99 6.57
C SER A 49 1.85 -15.72 5.91
N LYS A 50 1.75 -14.64 6.70
CA LYS A 50 1.23 -13.37 6.19
C LYS A 50 2.20 -12.80 5.15
N PRO A 51 1.77 -12.51 3.91
CA PRO A 51 2.59 -11.82 2.94
C PRO A 51 3.02 -10.46 3.49
N LYS A 52 4.30 -10.15 3.34
CA LYS A 52 4.78 -8.82 3.68
C LYS A 52 4.44 -7.90 2.52
N SER A 53 3.59 -6.91 2.76
CA SER A 53 3.28 -5.86 1.80
C SER A 53 4.24 -4.69 2.06
N TYR A 54 5.04 -4.35 1.06
CA TYR A 54 5.92 -3.18 1.12
C TYR A 54 5.67 -2.32 -0.11
N ASN A 55 5.49 -1.03 0.11
CA ASN A 55 5.59 -0.08 -0.98
C ASN A 55 7.06 0.00 -1.40
N SER A 56 7.38 -0.61 -2.53
CA SER A 56 8.73 -0.61 -3.08
C SER A 56 8.98 0.54 -4.05
N PHE A 57 7.91 1.24 -4.44
CA PHE A 57 8.02 2.39 -5.32
C PHE A 57 8.44 3.63 -4.53
N VAL A 58 9.46 4.30 -5.02
CA VAL A 58 9.87 5.62 -4.57
C VAL A 58 9.70 6.56 -5.73
N SER A 59 8.82 7.55 -5.61
CA SER A 59 8.63 8.55 -6.65
C SER A 59 9.95 9.27 -6.94
N PRO A 60 10.37 9.38 -8.20
CA PRO A 60 11.65 9.99 -8.55
C PRO A 60 11.68 11.51 -8.39
N GLY A 61 10.53 12.17 -8.24
CA GLY A 61 10.46 13.62 -8.07
C GLY A 61 9.04 14.13 -7.90
N ALA A 62 8.92 15.42 -7.63
CA ALA A 62 7.65 16.12 -7.54
C ALA A 62 6.87 16.01 -8.87
N ASN A 63 5.56 15.91 -8.77
CA ASN A 63 4.65 15.77 -9.92
C ASN A 63 4.94 14.54 -10.81
N PHE A 64 5.67 13.55 -10.30
CA PHE A 64 5.86 12.31 -11.06
C PHE A 64 4.65 11.40 -10.93
N GLU A 65 4.18 11.15 -9.71
CA GLU A 65 3.06 10.26 -9.44
C GLU A 65 2.13 10.83 -8.38
N TYR A 66 0.85 10.97 -8.74
CA TYR A 66 -0.20 11.23 -7.76
C TYR A 66 -0.98 9.95 -7.47
N GLU A 67 -1.15 9.63 -6.20
CA GLU A 67 -2.18 8.69 -5.77
C GLU A 67 -3.51 9.44 -5.68
N ILE A 68 -4.56 8.86 -6.28
CA ILE A 68 -5.91 9.43 -6.24
C ILE A 68 -6.91 8.42 -5.67
N ASP A 69 -7.90 8.94 -4.95
CA ASP A 69 -9.02 8.15 -4.43
C ASP A 69 -10.25 9.04 -4.22
N ILE A 70 -11.42 8.43 -4.08
CA ILE A 70 -12.68 9.13 -3.85
C ILE A 70 -13.20 8.81 -2.45
N MET A 71 -13.19 9.81 -1.58
CA MET A 71 -13.78 9.68 -0.25
C MET A 71 -15.28 10.03 -0.24
N ASP A 72 -16.05 9.20 0.44
CA ASP A 72 -17.46 9.45 0.75
C ASP A 72 -17.55 10.19 2.09
N ILE A 73 -18.18 11.34 2.12
CA ILE A 73 -18.33 12.17 3.31
C ILE A 73 -19.78 12.23 3.77
N GLU A 74 -20.73 12.43 2.84
CA GLU A 74 -22.13 12.56 3.15
C GLU A 74 -22.87 11.21 3.14
N ALA A 75 -24.07 11.19 3.68
CA ALA A 75 -24.90 9.98 3.69
C ALA A 75 -25.16 9.46 2.26
N LYS A 76 -25.33 8.14 2.12
CA LYS A 76 -25.53 7.47 0.82
C LYS A 76 -26.70 8.06 -0.01
N ASN A 77 -27.70 8.64 0.65
CA ASN A 77 -28.88 9.22 0.01
C ASN A 77 -28.76 10.72 -0.26
N SER A 78 -27.60 11.34 0.00
CA SER A 78 -27.38 12.75 -0.29
C SER A 78 -27.43 13.02 -1.78
N THR A 79 -28.17 14.06 -2.18
CA THR A 79 -28.23 14.60 -3.54
C THR A 79 -27.33 15.81 -3.72
N SER A 80 -26.54 16.14 -2.71
CA SER A 80 -25.62 17.28 -2.70
C SER A 80 -24.59 17.20 -3.82
N ASP A 81 -24.27 18.35 -4.41
CA ASP A 81 -23.20 18.49 -5.41
C ASP A 81 -21.80 18.33 -4.81
N THR A 82 -21.71 18.22 -3.49
CA THR A 82 -20.47 18.06 -2.72
C THR A 82 -20.40 16.72 -1.97
N ARG A 83 -21.20 15.72 -2.36
CA ARG A 83 -21.28 14.46 -1.63
C ARG A 83 -19.94 13.74 -1.46
N TYR A 84 -19.08 13.80 -2.46
CA TYR A 84 -17.81 13.11 -2.48
C TYR A 84 -16.64 14.09 -2.53
N GLY A 85 -15.49 13.64 -2.06
CA GLY A 85 -14.22 14.33 -2.26
C GLY A 85 -13.30 13.52 -3.16
N LEU A 86 -12.89 14.09 -4.30
CA LEU A 86 -11.77 13.57 -5.06
C LEU A 86 -10.49 14.03 -4.39
N VAL A 87 -9.66 13.08 -4.00
CA VAL A 87 -8.41 13.32 -3.27
C VAL A 87 -7.24 13.00 -4.16
N ALA A 88 -6.19 13.82 -4.12
CA ALA A 88 -4.91 13.53 -4.72
C ALA A 88 -3.78 13.81 -3.73
N VAL A 89 -2.76 12.96 -3.75
CA VAL A 89 -1.52 13.15 -2.98
C VAL A 89 -0.33 12.90 -3.90
N ASP A 90 0.58 13.84 -3.96
CA ASP A 90 1.87 13.63 -4.63
C ASP A 90 2.75 12.68 -3.81
N ASN A 91 3.14 11.57 -4.40
CA ASN A 91 3.92 10.54 -3.72
C ASN A 91 5.34 10.97 -3.34
N PHE A 92 5.86 12.04 -3.94
CA PHE A 92 7.16 12.61 -3.60
C PHE A 92 7.05 13.65 -2.49
N THR A 93 6.35 14.74 -2.76
CA THR A 93 6.28 15.90 -1.85
C THR A 93 5.32 15.69 -0.68
N LYS A 94 4.38 14.75 -0.80
CA LYS A 94 3.23 14.55 0.09
C LYS A 94 2.25 15.73 0.09
N ILE A 95 2.37 16.68 -0.86
CA ILE A 95 1.33 17.70 -1.09
C ILE A 95 0.02 16.99 -1.40
N ALA A 96 -1.04 17.42 -0.76
CA ALA A 96 -2.36 16.87 -0.94
C ALA A 96 -3.38 17.94 -1.33
N GLU A 97 -4.38 17.53 -2.11
CA GLU A 97 -5.52 18.36 -2.48
C GLU A 97 -6.82 17.55 -2.43
N VAL A 98 -7.92 18.23 -2.16
CA VAL A 98 -9.26 17.66 -2.08
C VAL A 98 -10.24 18.55 -2.85
N ILE A 99 -10.87 17.98 -3.86
CA ILE A 99 -11.89 18.67 -4.65
C ILE A 99 -13.26 18.02 -4.41
N PRO A 100 -14.28 18.79 -3.97
CA PRO A 100 -15.62 18.25 -3.84
C PRO A 100 -16.20 17.93 -5.21
N ILE A 101 -16.83 16.76 -5.33
CA ILE A 101 -17.50 16.28 -6.55
C ILE A 101 -18.89 15.71 -6.19
N LYS A 102 -19.82 15.81 -7.14
CA LYS A 102 -21.22 15.39 -6.94
C LYS A 102 -21.39 13.86 -6.92
N ASN A 103 -20.71 13.19 -7.82
CA ASN A 103 -20.84 11.76 -8.03
C ASN A 103 -19.54 11.14 -8.54
N ARG A 104 -19.53 9.82 -8.68
CA ARG A 104 -18.35 9.06 -9.15
C ARG A 104 -18.36 8.82 -10.66
N THR A 105 -19.08 9.63 -11.45
CA THR A 105 -19.06 9.51 -12.90
C THR A 105 -17.73 9.97 -13.48
N PRO A 106 -17.31 9.44 -14.65
CA PRO A 106 -16.07 9.87 -15.30
C PRO A 106 -16.00 11.38 -15.50
N GLU A 107 -17.11 12.03 -15.88
CA GLU A 107 -17.18 13.47 -16.10
C GLU A 107 -16.89 14.26 -14.82
N SER A 108 -17.49 13.84 -13.71
CA SER A 108 -17.29 14.49 -12.41
C SER A 108 -15.85 14.34 -11.93
N ILE A 109 -15.26 13.15 -12.11
CA ILE A 109 -13.86 12.88 -11.77
C ILE A 109 -12.91 13.68 -12.66
N ILE A 110 -13.15 13.74 -13.97
CA ILE A 110 -12.35 14.53 -14.90
C ILE A 110 -12.40 16.03 -14.53
N ALA A 111 -13.58 16.54 -14.21
CA ALA A 111 -13.73 17.93 -13.77
C ALA A 111 -12.93 18.21 -12.47
N GLY A 112 -12.95 17.26 -11.52
CA GLY A 112 -12.16 17.34 -10.31
C GLY A 112 -10.66 17.25 -10.57
N LEU A 113 -10.22 16.32 -11.44
CA LEU A 113 -8.80 16.19 -11.84
C LEU A 113 -8.26 17.44 -12.51
N LYS A 114 -9.06 18.11 -13.35
CA LYS A 114 -8.64 19.39 -13.96
C LYS A 114 -8.35 20.46 -12.91
N LYS A 115 -9.15 20.51 -11.83
CA LYS A 115 -8.91 21.42 -10.70
C LYS A 115 -7.66 21.03 -9.91
N ILE A 116 -7.48 19.74 -9.62
CA ILE A 116 -6.27 19.22 -8.96
C ILE A 116 -5.02 19.58 -9.76
N ILE A 117 -5.06 19.38 -11.09
CA ILE A 117 -3.94 19.72 -11.98
C ILE A 117 -3.65 21.23 -11.98
N ALA A 118 -4.67 22.05 -11.89
CA ALA A 118 -4.50 23.50 -11.79
C ALA A 118 -3.82 23.93 -10.49
N GLU A 119 -4.17 23.30 -9.37
CA GLU A 119 -3.63 23.62 -8.03
C GLU A 119 -2.24 22.99 -7.78
N MET A 120 -2.06 21.73 -8.13
CA MET A 120 -0.85 20.95 -7.78
C MET A 120 0.15 20.85 -8.95
N GLY A 121 -0.26 21.13 -10.18
CA GLY A 121 0.50 20.87 -11.40
C GLY A 121 0.14 19.52 -12.05
N LYS A 122 0.62 19.32 -13.28
CA LYS A 122 0.35 18.09 -14.06
C LYS A 122 1.26 16.95 -13.63
N PRO A 123 0.72 15.80 -13.17
CA PRO A 123 1.54 14.63 -12.88
C PRO A 123 1.94 13.91 -14.18
N LYS A 124 3.02 13.12 -14.13
CA LYS A 124 3.39 12.20 -15.22
C LYS A 124 2.52 10.95 -15.20
N GLN A 125 2.09 10.51 -14.01
CA GLN A 125 1.21 9.35 -13.88
C GLN A 125 0.24 9.51 -12.71
N LEU A 126 -0.94 8.86 -12.86
CA LEU A 126 -1.93 8.70 -11.80
C LEU A 126 -1.96 7.24 -11.36
N TYR A 127 -1.90 7.04 -10.07
CA TYR A 127 -2.02 5.75 -9.40
C TYR A 127 -3.36 5.71 -8.67
N SER A 128 -4.20 4.73 -8.99
CA SER A 128 -5.51 4.54 -8.37
C SER A 128 -5.81 3.07 -8.14
N ASP A 129 -6.74 2.79 -7.22
CA ASP A 129 -7.32 1.47 -7.10
C ASP A 129 -8.12 1.10 -8.38
N GLU A 130 -8.45 -0.19 -8.51
CA GLU A 130 -9.20 -0.72 -9.66
C GLU A 130 -10.68 -0.25 -9.68
N GLU A 131 -10.95 1.03 -9.55
CA GLU A 131 -12.31 1.56 -9.73
C GLU A 131 -12.73 1.59 -11.22
N SER A 132 -13.96 1.15 -11.48
CA SER A 132 -14.52 1.07 -12.84
C SER A 132 -14.60 2.42 -13.55
N SER A 133 -14.79 3.51 -12.81
CA SER A 133 -14.88 4.87 -13.33
C SER A 133 -13.57 5.36 -13.95
N VAL A 134 -12.41 4.91 -13.45
CA VAL A 134 -11.08 5.23 -14.00
C VAL A 134 -10.80 4.44 -15.29
N LYS A 135 -11.50 3.33 -15.51
CA LYS A 135 -11.38 2.49 -16.73
C LYS A 135 -12.29 2.94 -17.88
N SER A 136 -13.10 3.97 -17.68
CA SER A 136 -14.05 4.43 -18.70
C SER A 136 -13.33 4.99 -19.94
N ALA A 137 -13.95 4.85 -21.13
CA ALA A 137 -13.39 5.38 -22.37
C ALA A 137 -13.10 6.89 -22.30
N LYS A 138 -13.98 7.68 -21.66
CA LYS A 138 -13.81 9.12 -21.45
C LYS A 138 -12.60 9.46 -20.59
N MET A 139 -12.35 8.67 -19.54
CA MET A 139 -11.17 8.85 -18.68
C MET A 139 -9.89 8.52 -19.46
N VAL A 140 -9.89 7.40 -20.17
CA VAL A 140 -8.75 7.00 -21.01
C VAL A 140 -8.45 8.09 -22.06
N GLU A 141 -9.47 8.64 -22.74
CA GLU A 141 -9.30 9.73 -23.68
C GLU A 141 -8.71 10.99 -23.02
N PHE A 142 -9.25 11.38 -21.85
CA PHE A 142 -8.73 12.52 -21.08
C PHE A 142 -7.25 12.32 -20.72
N LEU A 143 -6.88 11.14 -20.19
CA LEU A 143 -5.51 10.83 -19.79
C LEU A 143 -4.56 10.81 -20.98
N ASN A 144 -4.97 10.23 -22.11
CA ASN A 144 -4.19 10.24 -23.35
C ASN A 144 -3.97 11.67 -23.86
N ARG A 145 -5.02 12.49 -23.92
CA ARG A 145 -4.94 13.88 -24.36
C ARG A 145 -4.05 14.74 -23.46
N THR A 146 -4.02 14.43 -22.18
CA THR A 146 -3.17 15.13 -21.20
C THR A 146 -1.80 14.48 -21.04
N GLU A 147 -1.50 13.38 -21.75
CA GLU A 147 -0.24 12.63 -21.65
C GLU A 147 0.05 12.15 -20.21
N ILE A 148 -0.99 11.85 -19.45
CA ILE A 148 -0.87 11.32 -18.09
C ILE A 148 -1.03 9.81 -18.14
N LYS A 149 0.00 9.08 -17.71
CA LYS A 149 -0.06 7.61 -17.65
C LYS A 149 -0.96 7.14 -16.50
N SER A 150 -1.87 6.22 -16.77
CA SER A 150 -2.63 5.54 -15.72
C SER A 150 -1.91 4.30 -15.24
N VAL A 151 -1.73 4.19 -13.92
CA VAL A 151 -1.19 3.00 -13.25
C VAL A 151 -2.27 2.48 -12.31
N GLN A 152 -2.84 1.33 -12.67
CA GLN A 152 -3.85 0.67 -11.85
C GLN A 152 -3.23 -0.51 -11.13
N THR A 153 -3.61 -0.72 -9.90
CA THR A 153 -3.07 -1.79 -9.08
C THR A 153 -4.17 -2.49 -8.30
N SER A 154 -3.94 -3.78 -8.06
CA SER A 154 -4.75 -4.56 -7.12
C SER A 154 -4.31 -4.38 -5.66
N THR A 155 -3.26 -3.60 -5.42
CA THR A 155 -2.80 -3.24 -4.08
C THR A 155 -3.27 -1.83 -3.75
N HIS A 156 -3.76 -1.64 -2.53
CA HIS A 156 -4.32 -0.36 -2.08
C HIS A 156 -3.34 0.81 -2.24
N ALA A 157 -3.88 1.97 -2.60
CA ALA A 157 -3.17 3.25 -2.65
C ALA A 157 -2.94 3.80 -1.23
N HIS A 158 -1.92 3.27 -0.56
CA HIS A 158 -1.71 3.49 0.88
C HIS A 158 -1.44 4.94 1.29
N THR A 159 -0.87 5.76 0.40
CA THR A 159 -0.55 7.16 0.73
C THR A 159 -1.83 7.99 0.80
N VAL A 160 -2.68 7.89 -0.23
CA VAL A 160 -3.94 8.64 -0.28
C VAL A 160 -4.92 8.14 0.78
N GLU A 161 -5.02 6.82 1.03
CA GLU A 161 -5.85 6.27 2.11
C GLU A 161 -5.46 6.82 3.50
N ARG A 162 -4.16 6.89 3.78
CA ARG A 162 -3.65 7.46 5.03
C ARG A 162 -3.99 8.94 5.14
N PHE A 163 -3.83 9.68 4.05
CA PHE A 163 -4.22 11.09 4.00
C PHE A 163 -5.73 11.26 4.23
N ILE A 164 -6.58 10.47 3.56
CA ILE A 164 -8.05 10.51 3.74
C ILE A 164 -8.43 10.31 5.21
N ARG A 165 -7.78 9.38 5.90
CA ARG A 165 -8.00 9.18 7.35
C ARG A 165 -7.64 10.45 8.13
N THR A 166 -6.45 11.02 7.90
CA THR A 166 -5.99 12.25 8.55
C THR A 166 -6.93 13.43 8.26
N PHE A 167 -7.39 13.55 7.02
CA PHE A 167 -8.34 14.58 6.60
C PHE A 167 -9.67 14.43 7.33
N LYS A 168 -10.26 13.24 7.33
CA LYS A 168 -11.53 12.94 8.02
C LYS A 168 -11.44 13.20 9.52
N ASP A 169 -10.36 12.78 10.17
CA ASP A 169 -10.14 13.04 11.60
C ASP A 169 -10.10 14.54 11.93
N ASN A 170 -9.43 15.34 11.10
CA ASN A 170 -9.41 16.79 11.26
C ASN A 170 -10.78 17.43 10.95
N LEU A 171 -11.45 16.94 9.90
CA LEU A 171 -12.76 17.44 9.47
C LEU A 171 -13.80 17.22 10.57
N TYR A 172 -13.95 15.99 11.05
CA TYR A 172 -15.00 15.68 12.04
C TYR A 172 -14.75 16.39 13.36
N ARG A 173 -13.52 16.44 13.85
CA ARG A 173 -13.20 17.26 15.04
C ARG A 173 -13.59 18.73 14.84
N ARG A 174 -13.41 19.27 13.65
CA ARG A 174 -13.72 20.66 13.35
C ARG A 174 -15.22 20.89 13.25
N LEU A 175 -15.95 20.00 12.59
CA LEU A 175 -17.41 20.06 12.51
C LEU A 175 -18.06 19.95 13.89
N ASP A 176 -17.57 19.02 14.73
CA ASP A 176 -18.07 18.82 16.09
C ASP A 176 -17.81 20.07 16.95
N ALA A 177 -16.59 20.62 16.90
CA ALA A 177 -16.25 21.83 17.66
C ALA A 177 -17.06 23.06 17.25
N LEU A 178 -17.39 23.17 15.97
CA LEU A 178 -18.18 24.28 15.41
C LEU A 178 -19.70 24.01 15.40
N LYS A 179 -20.14 22.81 15.83
CA LYS A 179 -21.54 22.34 15.79
C LYS A 179 -22.16 22.45 14.39
N GLN A 180 -21.38 22.10 13.35
CA GLN A 180 -21.80 22.18 11.95
C GLN A 180 -22.18 20.82 11.37
N ASP A 181 -23.07 20.83 10.38
CA ASP A 181 -23.51 19.63 9.69
C ASP A 181 -22.42 19.09 8.73
N LYS A 182 -22.40 17.77 8.53
CA LYS A 182 -21.49 17.12 7.58
C LYS A 182 -21.64 17.61 6.15
N LYS A 183 -22.82 18.08 5.75
CA LYS A 183 -23.04 18.69 4.42
C LYS A 183 -22.23 19.98 4.18
N ASP A 184 -21.77 20.65 5.24
CA ASP A 184 -20.93 21.84 5.16
C ASP A 184 -19.43 21.53 5.06
N TRP A 185 -19.04 20.27 5.00
CA TRP A 185 -17.65 19.80 5.03
C TRP A 185 -16.74 20.48 4.01
N TYR A 186 -17.26 20.78 2.81
CA TYR A 186 -16.50 21.40 1.72
C TYR A 186 -15.95 22.77 2.09
N ARG A 187 -16.59 23.50 3.02
CA ARG A 187 -16.13 24.80 3.53
C ARG A 187 -14.86 24.69 4.38
N HIS A 188 -14.57 23.49 4.86
CA HIS A 188 -13.41 23.21 5.72
C HIS A 188 -12.20 22.65 4.97
N ILE A 189 -12.33 22.37 3.68
CA ILE A 189 -11.24 21.81 2.86
C ILE A 189 -10.00 22.72 2.92
N GLY A 190 -10.13 23.99 2.55
CA GLY A 190 -9.01 24.92 2.49
C GLY A 190 -8.21 25.02 3.78
N PRO A 191 -8.84 25.27 4.96
CA PRO A 191 -8.13 25.30 6.23
C PRO A 191 -7.42 23.97 6.58
N ILE A 192 -8.02 22.81 6.26
CA ILE A 192 -7.45 21.49 6.57
C ILE A 192 -6.26 21.21 5.65
N ILE A 193 -6.40 21.44 4.35
CA ILE A 193 -5.34 21.29 3.36
C ILE A 193 -4.16 22.22 3.66
N LYS A 194 -4.43 23.50 3.94
CA LYS A 194 -3.39 24.45 4.32
C LYS A 194 -2.61 23.98 5.54
N LYS A 195 -3.32 23.52 6.59
CA LYS A 195 -2.68 22.97 7.80
C LYS A 195 -1.84 21.74 7.46
N TYR A 196 -2.39 20.77 6.72
CA TYR A 196 -1.68 19.55 6.36
C TYR A 196 -0.40 19.86 5.57
N ASN A 197 -0.51 20.63 4.49
CA ASN A 197 0.62 20.97 3.62
C ASN A 197 1.68 21.85 4.29
N SER A 198 1.35 22.51 5.40
CA SER A 198 2.27 23.34 6.21
C SER A 198 2.75 22.65 7.51
N THR A 199 2.36 21.40 7.76
CA THR A 199 2.82 20.62 8.91
C THR A 199 3.91 19.64 8.46
N GLU A 200 4.96 19.47 9.26
CA GLU A 200 6.03 18.51 8.98
C GLU A 200 5.46 17.10 8.80
N HIS A 201 5.79 16.45 7.69
CA HIS A 201 5.33 15.11 7.37
C HIS A 201 6.37 14.07 7.79
N SER A 202 5.97 13.13 8.66
CA SER A 202 6.86 12.12 9.27
C SER A 202 7.68 11.28 8.27
N THR A 203 7.19 11.06 7.05
CA THR A 203 7.90 10.27 6.03
C THR A 203 9.05 11.03 5.36
N ILE A 204 8.90 12.33 5.16
CA ILE A 204 9.87 13.18 4.44
C ILE A 204 10.60 14.16 5.37
N GLN A 205 10.20 14.26 6.64
CA GLN A 205 10.79 15.07 7.70
C GLN A 205 10.90 16.57 7.35
N ILE A 206 9.93 17.07 6.59
CA ILE A 206 9.81 18.45 6.16
C ILE A 206 8.35 18.70 5.77
N LYS A 207 7.92 19.94 5.69
CA LYS A 207 6.56 20.29 5.29
C LYS A 207 6.34 20.00 3.81
N PRO A 208 5.18 19.43 3.41
CA PRO A 208 4.86 19.19 2.00
C PRO A 208 5.09 20.42 1.09
N ASN A 209 4.67 21.62 1.51
CA ASN A 209 4.91 22.84 0.74
C ASN A 209 6.40 23.11 0.49
N GLU A 210 7.24 22.90 1.49
CA GLU A 210 8.70 23.07 1.37
C GLU A 210 9.31 21.95 0.52
N ALA A 211 8.75 20.73 0.58
CA ALA A 211 9.17 19.60 -0.24
C ALA A 211 8.96 19.83 -1.75
N GLY A 212 8.03 20.70 -2.15
CA GLY A 212 7.82 21.11 -3.52
C GLY A 212 8.96 21.96 -4.10
N GLU A 213 9.76 22.60 -3.26
CA GLU A 213 10.88 23.45 -3.69
C GLU A 213 12.07 22.58 -4.17
N LYS A 214 12.59 22.88 -5.36
CA LYS A 214 13.69 22.08 -5.97
C LYS A 214 14.90 21.90 -5.06
N ARG A 215 15.24 22.90 -4.26
CA ARG A 215 16.36 22.83 -3.30
C ARG A 215 16.23 21.71 -2.28
N ASN A 216 14.99 21.29 -1.97
CA ASN A 216 14.69 20.26 -0.96
C ASN A 216 14.53 18.86 -1.57
N HIS A 217 14.58 18.71 -2.90
CA HIS A 217 14.32 17.44 -3.56
C HIS A 217 15.33 16.33 -3.19
N LEU A 218 16.60 16.67 -2.98
CA LEU A 218 17.62 15.71 -2.55
C LEU A 218 17.30 15.20 -1.12
N TRP A 219 16.90 16.07 -0.22
CA TRP A 219 16.49 15.72 1.13
C TRP A 219 15.29 14.77 1.12
N VAL A 220 14.25 15.14 0.37
CA VAL A 220 13.03 14.33 0.23
C VAL A 220 13.35 12.96 -0.35
N SER A 221 14.13 12.91 -1.44
CA SER A 221 14.55 11.66 -2.08
C SER A 221 15.31 10.76 -1.11
N TRP A 222 16.23 11.32 -0.34
CA TRP A 222 17.01 10.57 0.66
C TRP A 222 16.09 9.95 1.75
N HIS A 223 15.14 10.72 2.29
CA HIS A 223 14.19 10.21 3.29
C HIS A 223 13.28 9.13 2.73
N LEU A 224 12.72 9.32 1.53
CA LEU A 224 11.88 8.32 0.87
C LEU A 224 12.65 7.02 0.62
N GLN A 225 13.89 7.10 0.13
CA GLN A 225 14.74 5.93 -0.12
C GLN A 225 15.11 5.21 1.18
N ASN A 226 15.47 5.94 2.23
CA ASN A 226 15.79 5.35 3.53
C ASN A 226 14.59 4.64 4.15
N ASN A 227 13.40 5.26 4.09
CA ASN A 227 12.17 4.62 4.56
C ASN A 227 11.85 3.35 3.74
N ALA A 228 12.02 3.40 2.42
CA ALA A 228 11.86 2.22 1.57
C ALA A 228 12.87 1.11 1.93
N LYS A 229 14.14 1.44 2.15
CA LYS A 229 15.18 0.49 2.58
C LYS A 229 14.89 -0.11 3.95
N ARG A 230 14.48 0.69 4.93
CA ARG A 230 14.11 0.23 6.29
C ARG A 230 12.99 -0.80 6.26
N ASN A 231 12.03 -0.62 5.38
CA ASN A 231 10.86 -1.49 5.25
C ASN A 231 11.12 -2.73 4.37
N ARG A 232 12.21 -2.75 3.58
CA ARG A 232 12.60 -3.85 2.70
C ARG A 232 13.49 -4.89 3.41
N LYS A 233 13.06 -5.41 4.54
CA LYS A 233 13.75 -6.55 5.19
C LYS A 233 13.26 -7.87 4.60
N TYR A 234 13.58 -8.12 3.35
CA TYR A 234 13.45 -9.44 2.74
C TYR A 234 14.80 -10.17 2.82
N PRO A 235 14.81 -11.47 3.11
CA PRO A 235 15.98 -12.29 2.82
C PRO A 235 16.34 -12.17 1.34
N ASP A 236 17.63 -12.05 1.03
CA ASP A 236 18.08 -12.00 -0.36
C ASP A 236 17.74 -13.31 -1.07
N ILE A 237 17.24 -13.16 -2.31
CA ILE A 237 16.97 -14.28 -3.19
C ILE A 237 18.05 -14.28 -4.29
N LYS A 238 18.67 -15.45 -4.47
CA LYS A 238 19.70 -15.69 -5.48
C LYS A 238 19.22 -16.74 -6.49
N PRO A 239 19.79 -16.77 -7.71
CA PRO A 239 19.58 -17.90 -8.62
C PRO A 239 19.91 -19.22 -7.90
N GLY A 240 19.05 -20.21 -8.05
CA GLY A 240 19.13 -21.51 -7.37
C GLY A 240 18.33 -21.61 -6.08
N ASP A 241 17.95 -20.49 -5.44
CA ASP A 241 17.10 -20.52 -4.24
C ASP A 241 15.70 -21.06 -4.55
N MET A 242 15.10 -21.69 -3.52
CA MET A 242 13.72 -22.16 -3.59
C MET A 242 12.78 -21.09 -3.05
N VAL A 243 11.65 -20.89 -3.73
CA VAL A 243 10.65 -19.87 -3.37
C VAL A 243 9.24 -20.43 -3.53
N ARG A 244 8.29 -19.81 -2.81
CA ARG A 244 6.84 -19.98 -3.03
C ARG A 244 6.27 -18.72 -3.64
N VAL A 245 5.23 -18.88 -4.47
CA VAL A 245 4.54 -17.79 -5.17
C VAL A 245 3.34 -17.33 -4.34
N HIS A 246 3.16 -16.03 -4.21
CA HIS A 246 2.00 -15.45 -3.54
C HIS A 246 0.71 -15.73 -4.32
N ILE A 247 -0.27 -16.30 -3.63
CA ILE A 247 -1.62 -16.53 -4.15
C ILE A 247 -2.44 -15.27 -3.87
N LYS A 248 -2.85 -14.57 -4.94
CA LYS A 248 -3.73 -13.40 -4.78
C LYS A 248 -5.08 -13.85 -4.25
N PRO A 249 -5.56 -13.29 -3.13
CA PRO A 249 -6.86 -13.64 -2.58
C PRO A 249 -7.97 -13.26 -3.56
N LYS A 250 -8.95 -14.12 -3.69
CA LYS A 250 -10.20 -13.83 -4.41
C LYS A 250 -11.23 -13.23 -3.44
N ILE A 251 -12.25 -12.57 -3.97
CA ILE A 251 -13.39 -12.11 -3.15
C ILE A 251 -13.98 -13.32 -2.45
N GLY A 252 -14.11 -13.25 -1.12
CA GLY A 252 -14.63 -14.35 -0.28
C GLY A 252 -13.56 -15.32 0.24
N THR A 253 -12.26 -15.14 -0.10
CA THR A 253 -11.16 -15.93 0.47
C THR A 253 -11.13 -15.79 1.99
N LYS A 254 -11.18 -16.91 2.71
CA LYS A 254 -11.16 -16.91 4.18
C LYS A 254 -9.74 -16.73 4.72
N ALA A 255 -9.62 -16.19 5.93
CA ALA A 255 -8.32 -15.86 6.55
C ALA A 255 -7.38 -17.07 6.75
N HIS A 256 -7.93 -18.28 6.89
CA HIS A 256 -7.18 -19.51 7.09
C HIS A 256 -6.71 -20.19 5.79
N GLU A 257 -7.13 -19.70 4.63
CA GLU A 257 -6.71 -20.27 3.34
C GLU A 257 -5.23 -19.98 3.05
N PRO A 258 -4.55 -20.86 2.27
CA PRO A 258 -3.16 -20.67 1.90
C PRO A 258 -2.95 -19.34 1.15
N LYS A 259 -1.91 -18.62 1.53
CA LYS A 259 -1.49 -17.35 0.90
C LYS A 259 -0.31 -17.52 -0.03
N TRP A 260 0.36 -18.66 0.04
CA TRP A 260 1.50 -19.01 -0.79
C TRP A 260 1.28 -20.36 -1.45
N SER A 261 1.91 -20.56 -2.62
CA SER A 261 1.81 -21.82 -3.35
C SER A 261 2.27 -23.01 -2.49
N SER A 262 1.57 -24.14 -2.60
CA SER A 262 2.02 -25.41 -2.01
C SER A 262 3.29 -25.92 -2.67
N THR A 263 3.44 -25.66 -3.98
CA THR A 263 4.63 -25.99 -4.76
C THR A 263 5.74 -24.99 -4.49
N ARG A 264 6.97 -25.49 -4.37
CA ARG A 264 8.19 -24.69 -4.33
C ARG A 264 8.76 -24.56 -5.73
N HIS A 265 9.29 -23.40 -6.04
CA HIS A 265 9.83 -23.06 -7.36
C HIS A 265 11.30 -22.65 -7.24
N LYS A 266 12.13 -23.04 -8.18
CA LYS A 266 13.53 -22.66 -8.23
C LYS A 266 13.70 -21.31 -8.96
N VAL A 267 14.47 -20.42 -8.38
CA VAL A 267 14.83 -19.15 -9.04
C VAL A 267 15.87 -19.45 -10.14
N ILE A 268 15.56 -19.10 -11.38
CA ILE A 268 16.42 -19.33 -12.54
C ILE A 268 17.38 -18.17 -12.71
N ARG A 269 16.86 -16.93 -12.72
CA ARG A 269 17.68 -15.70 -12.86
C ARG A 269 16.98 -14.50 -12.27
N ILE A 270 17.77 -13.47 -12.02
CA ILE A 270 17.31 -12.14 -11.61
C ILE A 270 17.43 -11.21 -12.82
N ASP A 271 16.39 -10.43 -13.08
CA ASP A 271 16.29 -9.48 -14.19
C ASP A 271 15.90 -8.11 -13.62
N GLY A 272 16.91 -7.29 -13.32
CA GLY A 272 16.72 -6.04 -12.58
C GLY A 272 16.08 -6.28 -11.20
N ASN A 273 14.87 -5.77 -11.00
CA ASN A 273 14.09 -5.94 -9.76
C ASN A 273 13.12 -7.13 -9.79
N SER A 274 13.18 -7.96 -10.84
CA SER A 274 12.26 -9.07 -11.08
C SER A 274 12.99 -10.42 -11.07
N TYR A 275 12.25 -11.48 -10.84
CA TYR A 275 12.77 -12.83 -10.69
C TYR A 275 12.09 -13.76 -11.70
N LEU A 276 12.88 -14.49 -12.47
CA LEU A 276 12.39 -15.60 -13.29
C LEU A 276 12.54 -16.89 -12.48
N ILE A 277 11.44 -17.63 -12.35
CA ILE A 277 11.39 -18.92 -11.65
C ILE A 277 10.92 -20.02 -12.61
N ASP A 278 11.06 -21.27 -12.23
CA ASP A 278 10.64 -22.46 -12.99
C ASP A 278 9.11 -22.68 -13.00
N TYR A 279 8.34 -21.60 -12.97
CA TYR A 279 6.88 -21.62 -12.94
C TYR A 279 6.30 -21.88 -14.33
N LEU A 280 5.70 -23.06 -14.52
CA LEU A 280 5.01 -23.43 -15.76
C LEU A 280 3.49 -23.13 -15.65
N PRO A 281 2.81 -22.81 -16.79
CA PRO A 281 3.27 -22.84 -18.17
C PRO A 281 3.81 -21.50 -18.74
N LYS A 282 3.87 -20.43 -17.93
CA LYS A 282 4.26 -19.10 -18.45
C LYS A 282 5.59 -18.65 -17.83
N LYS A 283 6.55 -18.27 -18.68
CA LYS A 283 7.76 -17.51 -18.27
C LYS A 283 7.33 -16.12 -17.78
N LYS A 284 6.81 -16.05 -16.57
CA LYS A 284 6.39 -14.81 -15.91
C LYS A 284 7.54 -14.32 -15.03
N LEU A 285 7.79 -13.01 -15.06
CA LEU A 285 8.66 -12.34 -14.09
C LEU A 285 7.85 -12.02 -12.83
N PHE A 286 8.41 -12.31 -11.69
CA PHE A 286 7.83 -12.06 -10.37
C PHE A 286 8.58 -10.93 -9.66
N LEU A 287 7.85 -10.11 -8.92
CA LEU A 287 8.43 -9.09 -8.05
C LEU A 287 8.85 -9.70 -6.72
N ARG A 288 9.76 -9.03 -6.00
CA ARG A 288 10.29 -9.56 -4.73
C ARG A 288 9.21 -9.87 -3.69
N HIS A 289 8.16 -9.07 -3.59
CA HIS A 289 7.07 -9.27 -2.65
C HIS A 289 6.10 -10.41 -3.03
N GLU A 290 6.14 -10.85 -4.28
CA GLU A 290 5.36 -12.01 -4.75
C GLU A 290 6.05 -13.34 -4.43
N LEU A 291 7.26 -13.31 -3.86
CA LEU A 291 8.08 -14.50 -3.58
C LEU A 291 8.40 -14.62 -2.09
N LEU A 292 8.14 -15.79 -1.52
CA LEU A 292 8.60 -16.20 -0.20
C LEU A 292 9.80 -17.13 -0.37
N LYS A 293 10.96 -16.74 0.15
CA LYS A 293 12.15 -17.63 0.22
C LYS A 293 11.89 -18.73 1.23
N VAL A 294 12.18 -19.97 0.88
CA VAL A 294 11.95 -21.19 1.69
C VAL A 294 13.23 -21.97 1.86
#